data_e63bd5db37a2500c3f0eb1e43c84bbff
#
_entry.id   e63bd5db37a2500c3f0eb1e43c84bbff
#
_cell.length_a   1.000
_cell.length_b   1.000
_cell.length_c   1.000
_cell.angle_alpha   90.00
_cell.angle_beta   90.00
_cell.angle_gamma   90.00
#
_symmetry.space_group_name_H-M   'P 1'
#
loop_
_entity.id
_entity.type
_entity.pdbx_description
1 polymer ?
#
loop_
_entity_poly.entity_id
_entity_poly.type
_entity_poly.pdbx_seq_one_letter_code
_entity_poly.pdbx_strand_id
1 'polypeptide(L)'
;MKKPTFENITNFFLKNFFQGLVIIGPIGLTIFVIWYIVSAIDNIIPSVAKEIPGLVFISTILMTAVLGYLGNKFVVGKFFFDTMDRFLEKTPGVKHIYTPTKDVMSSFVGDKKKFNDPVWVKTNENPEIWRIGFLTQKEMSDVDKHNYVAVYLPHSYAISGWVIVTEEKNIKPVVGMTAASAMKFAVSGGVAGFHSDDNIFKAPE
;
A
#
# COMPACT_ATOMS: atom_id res chain seq x y z
N MET A 1 -26.19 16.75 -48.22
CA MET A 1 -25.33 16.83 -47.00
C MET A 1 -26.20 17.44 -45.90
N LYS A 2 -26.53 16.66 -44.85
CA LYS A 2 -27.25 17.18 -43.67
C LYS A 2 -26.30 18.09 -42.88
N LYS A 3 -26.74 19.32 -42.63
CA LYS A 3 -25.98 20.25 -41.77
C LYS A 3 -25.87 19.65 -40.36
N PRO A 4 -24.67 19.64 -39.72
CA PRO A 4 -24.54 19.13 -38.37
C PRO A 4 -25.41 19.99 -37.43
N THR A 5 -26.27 19.33 -36.71
CA THR A 5 -27.08 19.96 -35.65
C THR A 5 -26.19 20.36 -34.50
N PHE A 6 -26.49 21.44 -33.79
CA PHE A 6 -25.72 21.94 -32.64
C PHE A 6 -25.44 20.83 -31.60
N GLU A 7 -26.40 19.96 -31.36
CA GLU A 7 -26.23 18.76 -30.50
C GLU A 7 -25.11 17.82 -30.97
N ASN A 8 -24.97 17.61 -32.28
CA ASN A 8 -23.93 16.73 -32.84
C ASN A 8 -22.54 17.32 -32.65
N ILE A 9 -22.42 18.64 -32.74
CA ILE A 9 -21.14 19.35 -32.50
C ILE A 9 -20.76 19.28 -31.01
N THR A 10 -21.73 19.52 -30.12
CA THR A 10 -21.50 19.49 -28.68
C THR A 10 -21.12 18.08 -28.21
N ASN A 11 -21.84 17.07 -28.69
CA ASN A 11 -21.54 15.66 -28.37
C ASN A 11 -20.17 15.21 -28.89
N PHE A 12 -19.79 15.65 -30.09
CA PHE A 12 -18.49 15.38 -30.66
C PHE A 12 -17.37 16.04 -29.82
N PHE A 13 -17.55 17.31 -29.41
CA PHE A 13 -16.59 18.01 -28.57
C PHE A 13 -16.45 17.36 -27.19
N LEU A 14 -17.57 17.10 -26.53
CA LEU A 14 -17.57 16.46 -25.20
C LEU A 14 -16.90 15.07 -25.24
N LYS A 15 -17.24 14.25 -26.22
CA LYS A 15 -16.64 12.93 -26.39
C LYS A 15 -15.11 13.02 -26.53
N ASN A 16 -14.63 13.87 -27.42
CA ASN A 16 -13.20 14.03 -27.66
C ASN A 16 -12.48 14.66 -26.45
N PHE A 17 -13.14 15.59 -25.75
CA PHE A 17 -12.63 16.19 -24.51
C PHE A 17 -12.43 15.12 -23.42
N PHE A 18 -13.45 14.31 -23.14
CA PHE A 18 -13.34 13.23 -22.15
C PHE A 18 -12.32 12.16 -22.57
N GLN A 19 -12.24 11.81 -23.83
CA GLN A 19 -11.20 10.92 -24.33
C GLN A 19 -9.80 11.51 -24.13
N GLY A 20 -9.61 12.78 -24.43
CA GLY A 20 -8.35 13.49 -24.16
C GLY A 20 -8.01 13.51 -22.67
N LEU A 21 -9.01 13.75 -21.81
CA LEU A 21 -8.83 13.75 -20.35
C LEU A 21 -8.42 12.38 -19.82
N VAL A 22 -8.99 11.29 -20.34
CA VAL A 22 -8.60 9.93 -19.97
C VAL A 22 -7.15 9.63 -20.35
N ILE A 23 -6.67 10.14 -21.48
CA ILE A 23 -5.29 9.94 -21.96
C ILE A 23 -4.30 10.80 -21.17
N ILE A 24 -4.61 12.09 -20.97
CA ILE A 24 -3.70 13.05 -20.34
C ILE A 24 -3.81 13.01 -18.82
N GLY A 25 -4.98 12.61 -18.27
CA GLY A 25 -5.28 12.63 -16.86
C GLY A 25 -4.26 11.89 -15.98
N PRO A 26 -3.89 10.64 -16.29
CA PRO A 26 -2.90 9.91 -15.48
C PRO A 26 -1.54 10.60 -15.42
N ILE A 27 -1.09 11.17 -16.56
CA ILE A 27 0.19 11.90 -16.64
C ILE A 27 0.11 13.19 -15.83
N GLY A 28 -0.94 13.98 -16.05
CA GLY A 28 -1.16 15.24 -15.34
C GLY A 28 -1.29 15.05 -13.83
N LEU A 29 -2.04 14.01 -13.40
CA LEU A 29 -2.19 13.66 -11.99
C LEU A 29 -0.84 13.24 -11.38
N THR A 30 -0.06 12.44 -12.08
CA THR A 30 1.27 12.01 -11.60
C THR A 30 2.20 13.22 -11.41
N ILE A 31 2.27 14.11 -12.40
CA ILE A 31 3.08 15.34 -12.31
C ILE A 31 2.60 16.21 -11.15
N PHE A 32 1.28 16.37 -11.02
CA PHE A 32 0.68 17.18 -9.94
C PHE A 32 1.03 16.62 -8.55
N VAL A 33 0.92 15.29 -8.36
CA VAL A 33 1.22 14.64 -7.07
C VAL A 33 2.71 14.79 -6.72
N ILE A 34 3.61 14.55 -7.69
CA ILE A 34 5.05 14.74 -7.49
C ILE A 34 5.36 16.19 -7.11
N TRP A 35 4.85 17.14 -7.88
CA TRP A 35 5.04 18.56 -7.61
C TRP A 35 4.50 18.96 -6.23
N TYR A 36 3.33 18.45 -5.86
CA TYR A 36 2.72 18.71 -4.54
C TYR A 36 3.58 18.20 -3.40
N ILE A 37 4.12 16.97 -3.49
CA ILE A 37 5.00 16.38 -2.47
C ILE A 37 6.29 17.19 -2.33
N VAL A 38 6.95 17.51 -3.46
CA VAL A 38 8.18 18.32 -3.46
C VAL A 38 7.92 19.68 -2.83
N SER A 39 6.87 20.37 -3.24
CA SER A 39 6.52 21.68 -2.71
C SER A 39 6.15 21.65 -1.23
N ALA A 40 5.46 20.60 -0.76
CA ALA A 40 5.10 20.44 0.65
C ALA A 40 6.34 20.31 1.54
N ILE A 41 7.35 19.56 1.09
CA ILE A 41 8.62 19.39 1.81
C ILE A 41 9.49 20.66 1.71
N ASP A 42 9.56 21.28 0.54
CA ASP A 42 10.31 22.51 0.33
C ASP A 42 9.78 23.66 1.20
N ASN A 43 8.48 23.69 1.47
CA ASN A 43 7.87 24.69 2.34
C ASN A 43 8.24 24.55 3.83
N ILE A 44 8.98 23.51 4.23
CA ILE A 44 9.54 23.41 5.60
C ILE A 44 10.59 24.52 5.80
N ILE A 45 11.37 24.88 4.75
CA ILE A 45 12.33 25.98 4.79
C ILE A 45 12.11 26.89 3.57
N PRO A 46 11.10 27.78 3.63
CA PRO A 46 10.70 28.58 2.46
C PRO A 46 11.77 29.53 1.92
N SER A 47 12.69 29.97 2.77
CA SER A 47 13.80 30.84 2.38
C SER A 47 14.73 30.16 1.39
N VAL A 48 15.05 28.87 1.62
CA VAL A 48 15.91 28.08 0.74
C VAL A 48 15.17 27.65 -0.52
N ALA A 49 13.91 27.26 -0.38
CA ALA A 49 13.09 26.80 -1.50
C ALA A 49 12.80 27.89 -2.53
N LYS A 50 12.78 29.17 -2.13
CA LYS A 50 12.62 30.31 -3.05
C LYS A 50 13.85 30.53 -3.94
N GLU A 51 15.06 30.25 -3.42
CA GLU A 51 16.29 30.40 -4.18
C GLU A 51 16.56 29.18 -5.05
N ILE A 52 16.38 27.97 -4.49
CA ILE A 52 16.66 26.71 -5.19
C ILE A 52 15.50 25.74 -4.92
N PRO A 53 14.46 25.72 -5.77
CA PRO A 53 13.35 24.77 -5.64
C PRO A 53 13.83 23.32 -5.70
N GLY A 54 13.32 22.47 -4.80
CA GLY A 54 13.68 21.05 -4.69
C GLY A 54 14.91 20.77 -3.82
N LEU A 55 15.65 21.78 -3.39
CA LEU A 55 16.87 21.58 -2.58
C LEU A 55 16.53 21.02 -1.17
N VAL A 56 15.48 21.55 -0.54
CA VAL A 56 15.03 21.08 0.78
C VAL A 56 14.54 19.63 0.68
N PHE A 57 13.80 19.30 -0.39
CA PHE A 57 13.35 17.95 -0.67
C PHE A 57 14.53 16.97 -0.80
N ILE A 58 15.53 17.28 -1.63
CA ILE A 58 16.71 16.43 -1.83
C ILE A 58 17.51 16.29 -0.53
N SER A 59 17.73 17.40 0.19
CA SER A 59 18.47 17.37 1.45
C SER A 59 17.75 16.55 2.53
N THR A 60 16.41 16.60 2.57
CA THR A 60 15.60 15.78 3.48
C THR A 60 15.78 14.29 3.18
N ILE A 61 15.75 13.90 1.90
CA ILE A 61 16.00 12.49 1.51
C ILE A 61 17.39 12.04 1.93
N LEU A 62 18.42 12.84 1.63
CA LEU A 62 19.81 12.52 1.99
C LEU A 62 19.98 12.42 3.51
N MET A 63 19.45 13.37 4.25
CA MET A 63 19.50 13.36 5.71
C MET A 63 18.81 12.13 6.30
N THR A 64 17.62 11.78 5.80
CA THR A 64 16.89 10.58 6.23
C THR A 64 17.69 9.31 5.93
N ALA A 65 18.32 9.21 4.77
CA ALA A 65 19.16 8.07 4.40
C ALA A 65 20.40 7.95 5.33
N VAL A 66 21.03 9.07 5.64
CA VAL A 66 22.18 9.12 6.57
C VAL A 66 21.74 8.70 7.97
N LEU A 67 20.63 9.24 8.48
CA LEU A 67 20.09 8.86 9.80
C LEU A 67 19.74 7.37 9.86
N GLY A 68 19.14 6.82 8.82
CA GLY A 68 18.85 5.38 8.74
C GLY A 68 20.10 4.53 8.74
N TYR A 69 21.14 4.93 7.98
CA TYR A 69 22.43 4.23 7.96
C TYR A 69 23.14 4.27 9.32
N LEU A 70 23.20 5.43 9.96
CA LEU A 70 23.81 5.60 11.27
C LEU A 70 23.06 4.82 12.36
N GLY A 71 21.73 4.86 12.32
CA GLY A 71 20.88 4.14 13.27
C GLY A 71 21.06 2.62 13.21
N ASN A 72 21.26 2.07 12.01
CA ASN A 72 21.45 0.63 11.83
C ASN A 72 22.90 0.16 12.09
N LYS A 73 23.88 0.99 11.75
CA LYS A 73 25.30 0.57 11.79
C LYS A 73 25.98 0.78 13.15
N PHE A 74 25.62 1.82 13.86
CA PHE A 74 26.29 2.18 15.10
C PHE A 74 25.45 1.77 16.32
N VAL A 75 26.10 1.07 17.28
CA VAL A 75 25.48 0.69 18.56
C VAL A 75 24.93 1.92 19.31
N VAL A 76 25.66 3.04 19.23
CA VAL A 76 25.25 4.31 19.84
C VAL A 76 23.98 4.85 19.17
N GLY A 77 23.88 4.76 17.83
CA GLY A 77 22.69 5.16 17.10
C GLY A 77 21.49 4.31 17.53
N LYS A 78 21.64 2.99 17.56
CA LYS A 78 20.61 2.08 18.02
C LYS A 78 20.15 2.39 19.45
N PHE A 79 21.10 2.60 20.37
CA PHE A 79 20.80 2.98 21.75
C PHE A 79 20.01 4.29 21.85
N PHE A 80 20.39 5.28 21.04
CA PHE A 80 19.68 6.58 20.99
C PHE A 80 18.24 6.41 20.50
N PHE A 81 18.05 5.71 19.38
CA PHE A 81 16.71 5.45 18.83
C PHE A 81 15.85 4.61 19.77
N ASP A 82 16.39 3.53 20.37
CA ASP A 82 15.68 2.70 21.34
C ASP A 82 15.29 3.48 22.61
N THR A 83 16.11 4.46 23.00
CA THR A 83 15.81 5.32 24.16
C THR A 83 14.69 6.31 23.82
N MET A 84 14.74 6.90 22.64
CA MET A 84 13.72 7.82 22.13
C MET A 84 12.40 7.11 21.94
N ASP A 85 12.39 5.90 21.38
CA ASP A 85 11.24 5.02 21.26
C ASP A 85 10.58 4.78 22.62
N ARG A 86 11.36 4.34 23.58
CA ARG A 86 10.87 4.10 24.96
C ARG A 86 10.30 5.36 25.62
N PHE A 87 10.90 6.51 25.36
CA PHE A 87 10.39 7.80 25.86
C PHE A 87 9.03 8.14 25.25
N LEU A 88 8.90 8.02 23.91
CA LEU A 88 7.65 8.31 23.20
C LEU A 88 6.54 7.32 23.56
N GLU A 89 6.86 6.04 23.70
CA GLU A 89 5.90 5.00 24.12
C GLU A 89 5.43 5.15 25.56
N LYS A 90 6.23 5.76 26.45
CA LYS A 90 5.88 6.00 27.86
C LYS A 90 5.22 7.35 28.10
N THR A 91 5.29 8.28 27.16
CA THR A 91 4.74 9.63 27.33
C THR A 91 3.21 9.61 27.18
N PRO A 92 2.42 9.95 28.22
CA PRO A 92 0.96 10.05 28.13
C PRO A 92 0.54 11.02 27.01
N GLY A 93 -0.46 10.63 26.22
CA GLY A 93 -0.92 11.40 25.06
C GLY A 93 -0.16 11.09 23.77
N VAL A 94 1.16 11.08 23.80
CA VAL A 94 2.01 10.73 22.62
C VAL A 94 1.90 9.26 22.28
N LYS A 95 1.90 8.38 23.27
CA LYS A 95 1.78 6.93 23.12
C LYS A 95 0.62 6.52 22.21
N HIS A 96 -0.55 7.14 22.36
CA HIS A 96 -1.76 6.78 21.63
C HIS A 96 -1.66 7.06 20.12
N ILE A 97 -0.75 7.94 19.71
CA ILE A 97 -0.49 8.26 18.30
C ILE A 97 0.77 7.53 17.83
N TYR A 98 1.83 7.56 18.62
CA TYR A 98 3.13 7.03 18.24
C TYR A 98 3.13 5.51 18.03
N THR A 99 2.62 4.74 19.02
CA THR A 99 2.64 3.27 18.98
C THR A 99 1.88 2.72 17.77
N PRO A 100 0.61 3.09 17.51
CA PRO A 100 -0.09 2.62 16.32
C PRO A 100 0.59 3.02 15.00
N THR A 101 1.14 4.23 14.93
CA THR A 101 1.86 4.70 13.73
C THR A 101 3.12 3.86 13.50
N LYS A 102 3.91 3.62 14.55
CA LYS A 102 5.11 2.75 14.48
C LYS A 102 4.75 1.34 14.06
N ASP A 103 3.68 0.75 14.61
CA ASP A 103 3.22 -0.60 14.28
C ASP A 103 2.80 -0.71 12.80
N VAL A 104 2.09 0.29 12.30
CA VAL A 104 1.74 0.38 10.87
C VAL A 104 3.00 0.48 10.02
N MET A 105 3.91 1.41 10.33
CA MET A 105 5.15 1.59 9.57
C MET A 105 6.03 0.34 9.59
N SER A 106 6.17 -0.32 10.75
CA SER A 106 6.95 -1.55 10.89
C SER A 106 6.38 -2.73 10.10
N SER A 107 5.08 -2.70 9.79
CA SER A 107 4.42 -3.72 8.97
C SER A 107 4.82 -3.65 7.49
N PHE A 108 5.31 -2.50 7.02
CA PHE A 108 5.78 -2.30 5.65
C PHE A 108 7.30 -2.41 5.49
N VAL A 109 8.07 -2.25 6.57
CA VAL A 109 9.53 -2.17 6.53
C VAL A 109 10.15 -3.25 7.43
N GLY A 110 11.23 -3.89 6.97
CA GLY A 110 12.01 -4.87 7.73
C GLY A 110 11.70 -6.32 7.40
N ASP A 111 12.31 -7.23 8.16
CA ASP A 111 12.22 -8.68 7.97
C ASP A 111 10.83 -9.27 8.30
N LYS A 112 10.00 -8.49 8.99
CA LYS A 112 8.62 -8.84 9.37
C LYS A 112 7.58 -8.25 8.41
N LYS A 113 7.85 -8.27 7.11
CA LYS A 113 6.87 -7.83 6.11
C LYS A 113 5.61 -8.69 6.21
N LYS A 114 4.58 -8.17 6.87
CA LYS A 114 3.32 -8.87 7.13
C LYS A 114 2.49 -9.15 5.87
N PHE A 115 2.85 -8.56 4.73
CA PHE A 115 2.13 -8.72 3.46
C PHE A 115 2.94 -9.50 2.40
N ASN A 116 3.89 -10.35 2.82
CA ASN A 116 4.72 -11.12 1.89
C ASN A 116 4.13 -12.48 1.52
N ASP A 117 3.21 -13.00 2.33
CA ASP A 117 2.63 -14.33 2.15
C ASP A 117 1.19 -14.20 1.60
N PRO A 118 0.99 -14.06 0.27
CA PRO A 118 -0.34 -14.03 -0.32
C PRO A 118 -0.99 -15.41 -0.24
N VAL A 119 -2.25 -15.43 0.16
CA VAL A 119 -3.03 -16.66 0.31
C VAL A 119 -4.41 -16.53 -0.31
N TRP A 120 -4.92 -17.62 -0.82
CA TRP A 120 -6.33 -17.80 -1.09
C TRP A 120 -7.04 -18.19 0.20
N VAL A 121 -8.11 -17.51 0.53
CA VAL A 121 -8.93 -17.79 1.70
C VAL A 121 -10.31 -18.24 1.26
N LYS A 122 -10.72 -19.39 1.73
CA LYS A 122 -12.09 -19.86 1.57
C LYS A 122 -13.00 -19.07 2.53
N THR A 123 -13.86 -18.24 1.97
CA THR A 123 -14.78 -17.39 2.75
C THR A 123 -16.21 -17.92 2.77
N ASN A 124 -16.53 -18.86 1.90
CA ASN A 124 -17.82 -19.52 1.89
C ASN A 124 -17.68 -20.96 1.35
N GLU A 125 -18.48 -21.89 1.88
CA GLU A 125 -18.47 -23.29 1.47
C GLU A 125 -19.46 -23.62 0.38
N ASN A 126 -20.62 -22.95 0.36
CA ASN A 126 -21.65 -23.20 -0.63
C ASN A 126 -22.42 -21.89 -1.04
N PRO A 127 -22.18 -21.35 -2.25
CA PRO A 127 -21.13 -21.77 -3.19
C PRO A 127 -19.73 -21.52 -2.64
N GLU A 128 -18.75 -22.28 -3.12
CA GLU A 128 -17.37 -22.12 -2.71
C GLU A 128 -16.81 -20.81 -3.24
N ILE A 129 -16.41 -19.90 -2.33
CA ILE A 129 -15.88 -18.58 -2.66
C ILE A 129 -14.49 -18.42 -2.04
N TRP A 130 -13.51 -18.15 -2.90
CA TRP A 130 -12.16 -17.83 -2.51
C TRP A 130 -11.87 -16.34 -2.67
N ARG A 131 -11.14 -15.77 -1.73
CA ARG A 131 -10.66 -14.39 -1.79
C ARG A 131 -9.16 -14.37 -1.61
N ILE A 132 -8.50 -13.46 -2.30
CA ILE A 132 -7.08 -13.23 -2.11
C ILE A 132 -6.87 -12.38 -0.85
N GLY A 133 -5.92 -12.79 -0.03
CA GLY A 133 -5.55 -12.10 1.19
C GLY A 133 -4.06 -12.28 1.50
N PHE A 134 -3.64 -11.79 2.65
CA PHE A 134 -2.26 -11.85 3.11
C PHE A 134 -2.23 -12.40 4.53
N LEU A 135 -1.44 -13.44 4.72
CA LEU A 135 -1.25 -14.05 6.03
C LEU A 135 -0.47 -13.09 6.93
N THR A 136 -1.13 -12.55 7.95
CA THR A 136 -0.53 -11.57 8.86
C THR A 136 -0.08 -12.17 10.17
N GLN A 137 -0.68 -13.27 10.60
CA GLN A 137 -0.28 -14.00 11.80
C GLN A 137 -0.48 -15.50 11.62
N LYS A 138 0.58 -16.27 11.84
CA LYS A 138 0.62 -17.73 11.57
C LYS A 138 0.14 -18.58 12.76
N GLU A 139 0.22 -18.04 13.96
CA GLU A 139 -0.13 -18.76 15.19
C GLU A 139 -0.98 -17.86 16.08
N MET A 140 -2.18 -18.27 16.34
CA MET A 140 -3.08 -17.65 17.32
C MET A 140 -3.43 -18.69 18.38
N SER A 141 -2.40 -19.13 19.13
CA SER A 141 -2.44 -20.25 20.06
C SER A 141 -3.36 -20.05 21.27
N ASP A 142 -3.88 -18.85 21.51
CA ASP A 142 -4.74 -18.55 22.66
C ASP A 142 -6.24 -18.81 22.41
N VAL A 143 -6.61 -19.22 21.20
CA VAL A 143 -8.01 -19.46 20.81
C VAL A 143 -8.21 -20.91 20.45
N ASP A 144 -8.49 -21.73 21.44
CA ASP A 144 -8.80 -23.17 21.29
C ASP A 144 -7.74 -24.04 20.57
N LYS A 145 -7.87 -25.36 20.71
CA LYS A 145 -6.96 -26.38 20.14
C LYS A 145 -6.87 -26.42 18.60
N HIS A 146 -7.40 -25.42 17.91
CA HIS A 146 -7.38 -25.33 16.45
C HIS A 146 -6.29 -24.36 16.00
N ASN A 147 -5.60 -24.68 14.91
CA ASN A 147 -4.61 -23.81 14.29
C ASN A 147 -5.33 -22.63 13.58
N TYR A 148 -5.60 -21.57 14.34
CA TYR A 148 -6.15 -20.34 13.76
C TYR A 148 -5.04 -19.43 13.24
N VAL A 149 -5.34 -18.76 12.15
CA VAL A 149 -4.46 -17.79 11.49
C VAL A 149 -5.21 -16.49 11.23
N ALA A 150 -4.49 -15.37 11.25
CA ALA A 150 -5.06 -14.08 10.85
C ALA A 150 -4.68 -13.75 9.41
N VAL A 151 -5.67 -13.37 8.62
CA VAL A 151 -5.51 -12.99 7.22
C VAL A 151 -6.10 -11.61 6.98
N TYR A 152 -5.33 -10.74 6.35
CA TYR A 152 -5.77 -9.45 5.88
C TYR A 152 -6.34 -9.56 4.47
N LEU A 153 -7.58 -9.11 4.28
CA LEU A 153 -8.29 -9.05 3.00
C LEU A 153 -8.37 -7.59 2.55
N PRO A 154 -7.57 -7.15 1.57
CA PRO A 154 -7.63 -5.77 1.07
C PRO A 154 -8.97 -5.50 0.37
N HIS A 155 -9.48 -4.28 0.52
CA HIS A 155 -10.59 -3.80 -0.29
C HIS A 155 -10.09 -3.32 -1.66
N SER A 156 -10.90 -3.53 -2.68
CA SER A 156 -10.65 -2.98 -4.01
C SER A 156 -10.86 -1.47 -4.00
N TYR A 157 -9.98 -0.74 -4.68
CA TYR A 157 -10.00 0.73 -4.84
C TYR A 157 -10.00 1.52 -3.51
N ALA A 158 -9.50 0.92 -2.42
CA ALA A 158 -9.43 1.57 -1.11
C ALA A 158 -8.14 1.24 -0.38
N ILE A 159 -7.72 2.14 0.54
CA ILE A 159 -6.59 1.92 1.47
C ILE A 159 -7.17 1.35 2.78
N SER A 160 -7.89 0.25 2.70
CA SER A 160 -8.51 -0.42 3.83
C SER A 160 -8.72 -1.90 3.53
N GLY A 161 -9.10 -2.67 4.53
CA GLY A 161 -9.38 -4.09 4.39
C GLY A 161 -9.97 -4.66 5.68
N TRP A 162 -10.29 -5.94 5.64
CA TRP A 162 -10.74 -6.69 6.80
C TRP A 162 -9.63 -7.62 7.29
N VAL A 163 -9.57 -7.81 8.59
CA VAL A 163 -8.83 -8.91 9.19
C VAL A 163 -9.83 -9.99 9.56
N ILE A 164 -9.60 -11.18 9.05
CA ILE A 164 -10.38 -12.37 9.42
C ILE A 164 -9.48 -13.34 10.16
N VAL A 165 -10.07 -14.08 11.08
CA VAL A 165 -9.44 -15.20 11.76
C VAL A 165 -10.14 -16.47 11.28
N THR A 166 -9.36 -17.40 10.75
CA THR A 166 -9.86 -18.67 10.19
C THR A 166 -8.91 -19.81 10.51
N GLU A 167 -9.40 -21.04 10.38
CA GLU A 167 -8.53 -22.20 10.50
C GLU A 167 -7.55 -22.28 9.32
N GLU A 168 -6.34 -22.77 9.59
CA GLU A 168 -5.28 -22.91 8.57
C GLU A 168 -5.72 -23.76 7.37
N LYS A 169 -6.60 -24.74 7.58
CA LYS A 169 -7.17 -25.58 6.48
C LYS A 169 -7.95 -24.78 5.42
N ASN A 170 -8.45 -23.60 5.81
CA ASN A 170 -9.25 -22.73 4.92
C ASN A 170 -8.38 -21.76 4.10
N ILE A 171 -7.06 -21.85 4.20
CA ILE A 171 -6.15 -21.04 3.41
C ILE A 171 -5.29 -21.93 2.52
N LYS A 172 -4.95 -21.41 1.35
CA LYS A 172 -3.98 -22.02 0.42
C LYS A 172 -2.99 -20.96 -0.05
N PRO A 173 -1.70 -21.25 -0.15
CA PRO A 173 -0.74 -20.29 -0.66
C PRO A 173 -1.05 -19.92 -2.12
N VAL A 174 -0.87 -18.68 -2.47
CA VAL A 174 -0.94 -18.23 -3.86
C VAL A 174 0.36 -18.62 -4.55
N VAL A 175 0.28 -19.57 -5.48
CA VAL A 175 1.43 -20.05 -6.24
C VAL A 175 1.60 -19.22 -7.51
N GLY A 176 2.84 -18.84 -7.83
CA GLY A 176 3.18 -18.16 -9.08
C GLY A 176 2.92 -16.66 -9.12
N MET A 177 2.46 -16.06 -8.05
CA MET A 177 2.33 -14.60 -7.94
C MET A 177 3.26 -14.05 -6.87
N THR A 178 3.89 -12.92 -7.15
CA THR A 178 4.57 -12.15 -6.12
C THR A 178 3.55 -11.47 -5.19
N ALA A 179 3.94 -11.16 -3.97
CA ALA A 179 3.08 -10.41 -3.05
C ALA A 179 2.61 -9.06 -3.64
N ALA A 180 3.47 -8.39 -4.40
CA ALA A 180 3.12 -7.15 -5.10
C ALA A 180 2.06 -7.36 -6.19
N SER A 181 2.15 -8.44 -6.99
CA SER A 181 1.15 -8.79 -8.00
C SER A 181 -0.18 -9.18 -7.37
N ALA A 182 -0.14 -9.95 -6.27
CA ALA A 182 -1.32 -10.32 -5.51
C ALA A 182 -2.02 -9.09 -4.90
N MET A 183 -1.25 -8.15 -4.35
CA MET A 183 -1.81 -6.87 -3.86
C MET A 183 -2.42 -6.05 -4.99
N LYS A 184 -1.72 -5.93 -6.13
CA LYS A 184 -2.24 -5.25 -7.31
C LYS A 184 -3.55 -5.85 -7.79
N PHE A 185 -3.66 -7.19 -7.84
CA PHE A 185 -4.89 -7.91 -8.18
C PHE A 185 -6.02 -7.58 -7.20
N ALA A 186 -5.79 -7.70 -5.89
CA ALA A 186 -6.79 -7.42 -4.88
C ALA A 186 -7.29 -5.97 -4.94
N VAL A 187 -6.36 -4.99 -4.97
CA VAL A 187 -6.70 -3.56 -4.95
C VAL A 187 -7.36 -3.09 -6.24
N SER A 188 -7.01 -3.68 -7.38
CA SER A 188 -7.64 -3.34 -8.68
C SER A 188 -8.99 -4.01 -8.93
N GLY A 189 -9.52 -4.78 -7.96
CA GLY A 189 -10.77 -5.52 -8.16
C GLY A 189 -10.64 -6.68 -9.14
N GLY A 190 -9.46 -7.27 -9.26
CA GLY A 190 -9.19 -8.38 -10.17
C GLY A 190 -8.85 -7.98 -11.61
N VAL A 191 -8.80 -6.68 -11.90
CA VAL A 191 -8.55 -6.18 -13.28
C VAL A 191 -7.07 -6.25 -13.66
N ALA A 192 -6.16 -6.10 -12.70
CA ALA A 192 -4.71 -6.08 -12.93
C ALA A 192 -4.01 -7.07 -11.98
N GLY A 193 -2.82 -7.53 -12.37
CA GLY A 193 -2.01 -8.43 -11.54
C GLY A 193 -1.93 -9.86 -12.04
N PHE A 194 -2.87 -10.34 -12.84
CA PHE A 194 -2.73 -11.55 -13.63
C PHE A 194 -2.21 -11.19 -15.03
N HIS A 195 -1.13 -11.84 -15.44
CA HIS A 195 -0.73 -11.85 -16.85
C HIS A 195 -1.25 -13.16 -17.46
N SER A 196 -1.88 -13.07 -18.61
CA SER A 196 -2.46 -14.21 -19.34
C SER A 196 -1.47 -15.29 -19.78
N ASP A 197 -0.18 -14.99 -19.73
CA ASP A 197 0.89 -15.92 -20.08
C ASP A 197 1.34 -16.83 -18.92
N ASP A 198 0.93 -16.49 -17.71
CA ASP A 198 1.15 -17.33 -16.55
C ASP A 198 0.01 -18.34 -16.46
N ASN A 199 0.22 -19.57 -16.92
CA ASN A 199 -0.62 -20.76 -16.67
C ASN A 199 -0.74 -21.11 -15.17
N ILE A 200 -0.87 -20.10 -14.30
CA ILE A 200 -0.61 -20.15 -12.87
C ILE A 200 -1.91 -20.12 -12.05
N PHE A 201 -3.03 -19.79 -12.67
CA PHE A 201 -4.32 -19.96 -11.97
C PHE A 201 -4.71 -21.44 -12.03
N LYS A 202 -4.08 -22.26 -11.19
CA LYS A 202 -4.73 -23.47 -10.73
C LYS A 202 -5.73 -23.05 -9.66
N ALA A 203 -7.02 -23.16 -9.96
CA ALA A 203 -8.03 -23.12 -8.92
C ALA A 203 -7.57 -24.04 -7.78
N PRO A 204 -7.73 -23.64 -6.53
CA PRO A 204 -7.40 -24.52 -5.41
C PRO A 204 -8.25 -25.80 -5.55
N GLU A 205 -7.58 -26.94 -5.77
CA GLU A 205 -8.20 -28.28 -5.73
C GLU A 205 -8.67 -28.60 -4.32
#